data_58a8363eabd89940cef4d0ebd7355f43
#
_entry.id   58a8363eabd89940cef4d0ebd7355f43
#
_cell.length_a   1.000
_cell.length_b   1.000
_cell.length_c   1.000
_cell.angle_alpha   90.00
_cell.angle_beta   90.00
_cell.angle_gamma   90.00
#
_symmetry.space_group_name_H-M   'P 1'
#
loop_
_entity.id
_entity.type
_entity.pdbx_description
1 polymer ?
#
loop_
_entity_poly.entity_id
_entity_poly.type
_entity_poly.pdbx_seq_one_letter_code
_entity_poly.pdbx_strand_id
1 'polypeptide(L)'
;MSWYNSSWKYRVKITIDHSKVGSDLTDFPVYVDLSTLPSGFHTNVKSDGGDIRVTRSDGTTECPREIVFYDAANDKGELHFKANSLSSTSDTDFYIYYGNASASDYATDATYGARKVWTNGYVGVYHLQATSGTQKNSATGSDDLSVSNGTPDVFLS
;
A
#
# COMPACT_ATOMS: atom_id res chain seq x y z
N MET A 1 14.03 -15.23 -12.66
CA MET A 1 13.11 -14.24 -12.09
C MET A 1 13.85 -12.90 -12.05
N SER A 2 13.26 -11.86 -12.64
CA SER A 2 13.91 -10.56 -12.76
C SER A 2 13.88 -9.78 -11.43
N TRP A 3 14.72 -8.77 -11.31
CA TRP A 3 14.82 -7.88 -10.16
C TRP A 3 14.34 -6.49 -10.56
N TYR A 4 13.53 -5.83 -9.70
CA TYR A 4 12.92 -4.53 -10.01
C TYR A 4 13.96 -3.47 -10.40
N ASN A 5 14.91 -3.24 -9.52
CA ASN A 5 15.98 -2.27 -9.72
C ASN A 5 17.14 -2.58 -8.77
N SER A 6 18.38 -2.49 -9.22
CA SER A 6 19.59 -2.82 -8.43
C SER A 6 19.80 -1.92 -7.21
N SER A 7 19.14 -0.76 -7.14
CA SER A 7 19.16 0.12 -5.97
C SER A 7 18.35 -0.40 -4.80
N TRP A 8 17.37 -1.30 -5.03
CA TRP A 8 16.65 -2.00 -3.99
C TRP A 8 17.38 -3.28 -3.62
N LYS A 9 17.69 -3.46 -2.34
CA LYS A 9 18.56 -4.55 -1.87
C LYS A 9 17.80 -5.80 -1.44
N TYR A 10 16.54 -5.63 -1.08
CA TYR A 10 15.74 -6.71 -0.50
C TYR A 10 14.36 -6.78 -1.15
N ARG A 11 13.77 -7.95 -1.09
CA ARG A 11 12.35 -8.15 -1.40
C ARG A 11 11.75 -9.26 -0.57
N VAL A 12 10.47 -9.18 -0.33
CA VAL A 12 9.64 -10.24 0.24
C VAL A 12 8.52 -10.60 -0.74
N LYS A 13 8.23 -11.89 -0.85
CA LYS A 13 7.11 -12.37 -1.66
C LYS A 13 5.82 -12.34 -0.84
N ILE A 14 4.74 -11.86 -1.44
CA ILE A 14 3.38 -12.00 -0.94
C ILE A 14 2.61 -12.90 -1.91
N THR A 15 1.82 -13.82 -1.35
CA THR A 15 0.96 -14.71 -2.13
C THR A 15 -0.49 -14.48 -1.71
N ILE A 16 -1.34 -14.18 -2.67
CA ILE A 16 -2.78 -14.12 -2.46
C ILE A 16 -3.35 -15.50 -2.74
N ASP A 17 -3.88 -16.12 -1.71
CA ASP A 17 -4.52 -17.45 -1.76
C ASP A 17 -5.83 -17.35 -2.58
N HIS A 18 -5.87 -18.06 -3.69
CA HIS A 18 -7.03 -18.08 -4.60
C HIS A 18 -8.31 -18.53 -3.89
N SER A 19 -8.23 -19.39 -2.87
CA SER A 19 -9.40 -19.87 -2.12
C SER A 19 -10.14 -18.74 -1.36
N LYS A 20 -9.50 -17.58 -1.21
CA LYS A 20 -10.07 -16.36 -0.61
C LYS A 20 -10.61 -15.39 -1.68
N VAL A 21 -10.50 -15.72 -2.95
CA VAL A 21 -10.93 -14.89 -4.08
C VAL A 21 -12.16 -15.54 -4.71
N GLY A 22 -13.35 -15.01 -4.44
CA GLY A 22 -14.62 -15.63 -4.84
C GLY A 22 -14.87 -15.66 -6.36
N SER A 23 -14.26 -14.74 -7.10
CA SER A 23 -14.23 -14.67 -8.57
C SER A 23 -13.00 -13.90 -9.00
N ASP A 24 -12.58 -14.05 -10.27
CA ASP A 24 -11.45 -13.28 -10.80
C ASP A 24 -11.70 -11.77 -10.64
N LEU A 25 -10.69 -11.05 -10.14
CA LEU A 25 -10.76 -9.61 -9.89
C LEU A 25 -9.70 -8.88 -10.72
N THR A 26 -10.03 -7.66 -11.15
CA THR A 26 -9.11 -6.76 -11.84
C THR A 26 -9.03 -5.42 -11.11
N ASP A 27 -7.83 -4.82 -11.14
CA ASP A 27 -7.55 -3.52 -10.51
C ASP A 27 -8.03 -3.44 -9.04
N PHE A 28 -7.82 -4.52 -8.30
CA PHE A 28 -8.29 -4.69 -6.93
C PHE A 28 -7.29 -4.15 -5.92
N PRO A 29 -7.70 -3.27 -4.98
CA PRO A 29 -6.82 -2.81 -3.91
C PRO A 29 -6.62 -3.90 -2.87
N VAL A 30 -5.38 -4.34 -2.71
CA VAL A 30 -4.96 -5.35 -1.73
C VAL A 30 -4.37 -4.65 -0.51
N TYR A 31 -4.89 -4.99 0.65
CA TYR A 31 -4.35 -4.58 1.95
C TYR A 31 -3.21 -5.49 2.39
N VAL A 32 -2.16 -4.89 2.95
CA VAL A 32 -1.05 -5.60 3.59
C VAL A 32 -0.78 -4.97 4.95
N ASP A 33 -0.92 -5.76 6.00
CA ASP A 33 -0.44 -5.41 7.32
C ASP A 33 1.08 -5.60 7.36
N LEU A 34 1.83 -4.49 7.37
CA LEU A 34 3.29 -4.54 7.35
C LEU A 34 3.89 -5.17 8.61
N SER A 35 3.16 -5.18 9.74
CA SER A 35 3.62 -5.82 10.98
C SER A 35 3.79 -7.33 10.85
N THR A 36 3.13 -7.94 9.86
CA THR A 36 3.21 -9.38 9.60
C THR A 36 4.41 -9.79 8.74
N LEU A 37 5.16 -8.81 8.20
CA LEU A 37 6.32 -9.09 7.37
C LEU A 37 7.51 -9.57 8.22
N PRO A 38 8.46 -10.32 7.62
CA PRO A 38 9.63 -10.79 8.34
C PRO A 38 10.42 -9.64 9.01
N SER A 39 11.05 -9.90 10.14
CA SER A 39 11.85 -8.90 10.89
C SER A 39 12.94 -8.23 10.03
N GLY A 40 13.47 -8.92 9.04
CA GLY A 40 14.41 -8.36 8.08
C GLY A 40 13.81 -7.23 7.23
N PHE A 41 12.49 -7.16 7.07
CA PHE A 41 11.82 -6.03 6.43
C PHE A 41 11.99 -4.77 7.28
N HIS A 42 11.59 -4.82 8.55
CA HIS A 42 11.62 -3.67 9.45
C HIS A 42 13.04 -3.14 9.71
N THR A 43 14.03 -4.03 9.72
CA THR A 43 15.44 -3.64 9.89
C THR A 43 16.00 -2.87 8.68
N ASN A 44 15.49 -3.12 7.48
CA ASN A 44 16.11 -2.64 6.23
C ASN A 44 15.26 -1.66 5.43
N VAL A 45 13.97 -1.52 5.72
CA VAL A 45 13.10 -0.50 5.13
C VAL A 45 13.45 0.87 5.70
N LYS A 46 13.27 1.93 4.92
CA LYS A 46 13.41 3.30 5.45
C LYS A 46 12.38 3.57 6.55
N SER A 47 12.77 4.38 7.53
CA SER A 47 11.92 4.73 8.67
C SER A 47 10.61 5.43 8.30
N ASP A 48 10.54 6.04 7.11
CA ASP A 48 9.33 6.68 6.55
C ASP A 48 8.56 5.77 5.57
N GLY A 49 9.04 4.53 5.33
CA GLY A 49 8.48 3.61 4.35
C GLY A 49 8.63 4.06 2.89
N GLY A 50 9.29 5.18 2.62
CA GLY A 50 9.34 5.83 1.31
C GLY A 50 10.04 5.02 0.22
N ASP A 51 10.78 3.98 0.58
CA ASP A 51 11.46 3.07 -0.35
C ASP A 51 10.65 1.80 -0.69
N ILE A 52 9.48 1.61 -0.10
CA ILE A 52 8.63 0.46 -0.41
C ILE A 52 8.15 0.56 -1.87
N ARG A 53 8.29 -0.53 -2.64
CA ARG A 53 7.72 -0.69 -3.98
C ARG A 53 7.05 -2.05 -4.07
N VAL A 54 5.98 -2.14 -4.84
CA VAL A 54 5.30 -3.41 -5.09
C VAL A 54 5.39 -3.73 -6.56
N THR A 55 5.71 -4.98 -6.88
CA THR A 55 5.70 -5.46 -8.26
C THR A 55 4.83 -6.70 -8.42
N ARG A 56 4.43 -6.96 -9.65
CA ARG A 56 3.82 -8.24 -10.05
C ARG A 56 4.81 -9.38 -9.89
N SER A 57 4.35 -10.60 -10.13
CA SER A 57 5.15 -11.83 -10.07
C SER A 57 6.36 -11.87 -11.00
N ASP A 58 6.40 -11.02 -12.04
CA ASP A 58 7.57 -10.87 -12.92
C ASP A 58 8.78 -10.20 -12.22
N GLY A 59 8.54 -9.55 -11.09
CA GLY A 59 9.56 -8.85 -10.29
C GLY A 59 9.99 -7.50 -10.85
N THR A 60 9.34 -6.99 -11.89
CA THR A 60 9.74 -5.73 -12.58
C THR A 60 8.58 -4.79 -12.85
N THR A 61 7.39 -5.29 -13.15
CA THR A 61 6.22 -4.45 -13.42
C THR A 61 5.67 -3.92 -12.11
N GLU A 62 5.84 -2.63 -11.87
CA GLU A 62 5.43 -1.97 -10.63
C GLU A 62 3.90 -1.82 -10.55
N CYS A 63 3.37 -1.93 -9.34
CA CYS A 63 1.97 -1.69 -8.99
C CYS A 63 1.83 -0.35 -8.27
N PRO A 64 0.79 0.44 -8.55
CA PRO A 64 0.45 1.59 -7.73
C PRO A 64 0.25 1.18 -6.27
N ARG A 65 0.72 2.03 -5.35
CA ARG A 65 0.65 1.75 -3.92
C ARG A 65 0.39 2.99 -3.08
N GLU A 66 -0.19 2.78 -1.91
CA GLU A 66 -0.39 3.76 -0.86
C GLU A 66 0.18 3.23 0.44
N ILE A 67 1.06 3.98 1.09
CA ILE A 67 1.44 3.77 2.47
C ILE A 67 0.56 4.69 3.29
N VAL A 68 -0.38 4.13 4.03
CA VAL A 68 -1.28 4.90 4.89
C VAL A 68 -0.52 5.45 6.08
N PHE A 69 0.29 4.61 6.69
CA PHE A 69 1.29 4.97 7.70
C PHE A 69 2.37 3.89 7.79
N TYR A 70 3.53 4.28 8.32
CA TYR A 70 4.58 3.36 8.75
C TYR A 70 5.21 3.88 10.04
N ASP A 71 5.17 3.08 11.10
CA ASP A 71 5.75 3.34 12.40
C ASP A 71 6.94 2.39 12.61
N ALA A 72 8.12 2.89 12.26
CA ALA A 72 9.37 2.12 12.35
C ALA A 72 9.77 1.78 13.79
N ALA A 73 9.27 2.53 14.78
CA ALA A 73 9.62 2.28 16.19
C ALA A 73 8.86 1.06 16.75
N ASN A 74 7.70 0.75 16.21
CA ASN A 74 6.81 -0.32 16.66
C ASN A 74 6.61 -1.42 15.62
N ASP A 75 7.34 -1.39 14.50
CA ASP A 75 7.24 -2.34 13.39
C ASP A 75 5.80 -2.48 12.86
N LYS A 76 5.08 -1.35 12.74
CA LYS A 76 3.68 -1.31 12.30
C LYS A 76 3.55 -0.48 11.04
N GLY A 77 2.58 -0.87 10.22
CA GLY A 77 2.25 -0.07 9.05
C GLY A 77 1.13 -0.68 8.22
N GLU A 78 0.54 0.18 7.40
CA GLU A 78 -0.56 -0.17 6.51
C GLU A 78 -0.18 0.21 5.08
N LEU A 79 -0.20 -0.79 4.21
CA LEU A 79 0.08 -0.66 2.79
C LEU A 79 -1.13 -1.14 1.99
N HIS A 80 -1.56 -0.36 1.01
CA HIS A 80 -2.44 -0.83 -0.05
C HIS A 80 -1.71 -0.79 -1.39
N PHE A 81 -1.97 -1.77 -2.24
CA PHE A 81 -1.48 -1.74 -3.61
C PHE A 81 -2.57 -2.24 -4.59
N LYS A 82 -2.53 -1.75 -5.82
CA LYS A 82 -3.47 -2.18 -6.84
C LYS A 82 -2.98 -3.44 -7.55
N ALA A 83 -3.59 -4.57 -7.26
CA ALA A 83 -3.39 -5.80 -8.01
C ALA A 83 -4.09 -5.69 -9.37
N ASN A 84 -3.35 -5.84 -10.46
CA ASN A 84 -3.92 -5.78 -11.81
C ASN A 84 -4.89 -6.93 -12.11
N SER A 85 -4.66 -8.09 -11.51
CA SER A 85 -5.55 -9.25 -11.56
C SER A 85 -5.31 -10.14 -10.36
N LEU A 86 -6.38 -10.75 -9.84
CA LEU A 86 -6.34 -11.83 -8.87
C LEU A 86 -7.19 -12.98 -9.42
N SER A 87 -6.64 -14.19 -9.40
CA SER A 87 -7.35 -15.39 -9.89
C SER A 87 -8.11 -16.06 -8.75
N SER A 88 -9.31 -16.55 -9.05
CA SER A 88 -10.10 -17.40 -8.15
C SER A 88 -9.74 -18.89 -8.24
N THR A 89 -8.81 -19.26 -9.14
CA THR A 89 -8.45 -20.66 -9.40
C THR A 89 -6.97 -20.98 -9.21
N SER A 90 -6.12 -19.95 -9.05
CA SER A 90 -4.68 -20.10 -8.81
C SER A 90 -4.14 -18.94 -7.97
N ASP A 91 -3.18 -19.24 -7.10
CA ASP A 91 -2.53 -18.23 -6.26
C ASP A 91 -1.86 -17.15 -7.12
N THR A 92 -1.92 -15.91 -6.63
CA THR A 92 -1.31 -14.76 -7.30
C THR A 92 -0.20 -14.19 -6.46
N ASP A 93 1.01 -14.15 -7.02
CA ASP A 93 2.22 -13.65 -6.34
C ASP A 93 2.51 -12.19 -6.68
N PHE A 94 2.99 -11.46 -5.67
CA PHE A 94 3.56 -10.12 -5.77
C PHE A 94 4.86 -10.05 -4.97
N TYR A 95 5.67 -8.99 -5.20
CA TYR A 95 6.88 -8.74 -4.43
C TYR A 95 6.86 -7.34 -3.85
N ILE A 96 7.16 -7.21 -2.56
CA ILE A 96 7.49 -5.94 -1.92
C ILE A 96 9.00 -5.77 -1.92
N TYR A 97 9.50 -4.71 -2.55
CA TYR A 97 10.91 -4.31 -2.57
C TYR A 97 11.16 -3.19 -1.57
N TYR A 98 12.32 -3.22 -0.93
CA TYR A 98 12.76 -2.26 0.09
C TYR A 98 14.29 -2.22 0.20
N GLY A 99 14.84 -1.37 1.07
CA GLY A 99 16.28 -1.25 1.29
C GLY A 99 16.98 -0.33 0.29
N ASN A 100 16.30 0.73 -0.16
CA ASN A 100 16.90 1.81 -0.94
C ASN A 100 16.86 3.13 -0.17
N ALA A 101 17.94 3.44 0.55
CA ALA A 101 18.01 4.63 1.40
C ALA A 101 17.83 5.97 0.64
N SER A 102 18.08 5.98 -0.67
CA SER A 102 17.93 7.18 -1.52
C SER A 102 16.53 7.35 -2.11
N ALA A 103 15.64 6.35 -1.98
CA ALA A 103 14.30 6.45 -2.50
C ALA A 103 13.42 7.33 -1.62
N SER A 104 12.46 8.00 -2.25
CA SER A 104 11.39 8.74 -1.59
C SER A 104 10.05 8.15 -1.99
N ASP A 105 9.03 8.44 -1.20
CA ASP A 105 7.67 8.09 -1.59
C ASP A 105 7.24 8.84 -2.85
N TYR A 106 6.27 8.28 -3.55
CA TYR A 106 5.70 8.94 -4.72
C TYR A 106 4.79 10.09 -4.32
N ALA A 107 4.76 11.13 -5.15
CA ALA A 107 3.66 12.08 -5.09
C ALA A 107 2.33 11.32 -5.28
N THR A 108 1.29 11.74 -4.56
CA THR A 108 0.00 11.04 -4.52
C THR A 108 -0.61 10.81 -5.90
N ASP A 109 -0.39 11.74 -6.85
CA ASP A 109 -0.89 11.67 -8.22
C ASP A 109 0.03 10.96 -9.22
N ALA A 110 1.25 10.59 -8.80
CA ALA A 110 2.20 9.91 -9.67
C ALA A 110 1.63 8.58 -10.20
N THR A 111 2.21 8.07 -11.28
CA THR A 111 1.77 6.81 -11.92
C THR A 111 1.63 5.65 -10.94
N TYR A 112 2.50 5.57 -9.94
CA TYR A 112 2.49 4.54 -8.91
C TYR A 112 2.13 5.09 -7.52
N GLY A 113 1.59 6.32 -7.44
CA GLY A 113 1.19 6.97 -6.21
C GLY A 113 -0.17 6.50 -5.68
N ALA A 114 -0.49 6.97 -4.47
CA ALA A 114 -1.63 6.52 -3.67
C ALA A 114 -2.97 6.55 -4.42
N ARG A 115 -3.27 7.64 -5.15
CA ARG A 115 -4.54 7.77 -5.89
C ARG A 115 -4.72 6.76 -7.01
N LYS A 116 -3.64 6.15 -7.49
CA LYS A 116 -3.72 5.14 -8.55
C LYS A 116 -4.09 3.75 -8.04
N VAL A 117 -4.13 3.57 -6.72
CA VAL A 117 -4.65 2.35 -6.07
C VAL A 117 -6.17 2.25 -6.24
N TRP A 118 -6.89 3.36 -6.09
CA TRP A 118 -8.34 3.43 -5.92
C TRP A 118 -9.11 3.78 -7.21
N THR A 119 -8.64 3.28 -8.36
CA THR A 119 -9.20 3.66 -9.67
C THR A 119 -10.38 2.82 -10.13
N ASN A 120 -10.70 1.73 -9.44
CA ASN A 120 -11.76 0.79 -9.82
C ASN A 120 -13.14 1.21 -9.26
N GLY A 121 -13.61 2.42 -9.62
CA GLY A 121 -14.93 2.92 -9.24
C GLY A 121 -15.05 3.48 -7.83
N TYR A 122 -13.95 3.61 -7.09
CA TYR A 122 -13.94 4.24 -5.77
C TYR A 122 -14.14 5.76 -5.91
N VAL A 123 -15.15 6.29 -5.24
CA VAL A 123 -15.43 7.73 -5.17
C VAL A 123 -14.91 8.38 -3.90
N GLY A 124 -14.66 7.61 -2.85
CA GLY A 124 -14.10 8.08 -1.58
C GLY A 124 -13.48 6.93 -0.80
N VAL A 125 -12.25 7.15 -0.31
CA VAL A 125 -11.54 6.26 0.61
C VAL A 125 -10.89 7.11 1.69
N TYR A 126 -11.25 6.87 2.94
CA TYR A 126 -10.80 7.62 4.10
C TYR A 126 -10.24 6.67 5.15
N HIS A 127 -8.94 6.73 5.38
CA HIS A 127 -8.27 5.85 6.36
C HIS A 127 -8.44 6.32 7.81
N LEU A 128 -8.99 7.51 8.02
CA LEU A 128 -9.27 8.10 9.34
C LEU A 128 -8.04 8.17 10.27
N GLN A 129 -6.84 8.32 9.70
CA GLN A 129 -5.59 8.38 10.45
C GLN A 129 -5.31 9.75 11.09
N ALA A 130 -5.92 10.82 10.59
CA ALA A 130 -5.73 12.13 11.18
C ALA A 130 -6.49 12.24 12.51
N THR A 131 -5.76 12.54 13.58
CA THR A 131 -6.32 12.75 14.93
C THR A 131 -6.99 14.13 15.11
N SER A 132 -6.78 15.03 14.14
CA SER A 132 -7.39 16.35 14.10
C SER A 132 -7.41 16.88 12.67
N GLY A 133 -8.33 17.81 12.37
CA GLY A 133 -8.40 18.46 11.07
C GLY A 133 -8.99 17.60 9.96
N THR A 134 -8.40 17.70 8.77
CA THR A 134 -8.95 17.10 7.56
C THR A 134 -8.56 15.63 7.39
N GLN A 135 -9.55 14.77 7.16
CA GLN A 135 -9.33 13.39 6.70
C GLN A 135 -9.24 13.40 5.18
N LYS A 136 -8.11 12.95 4.65
CA LYS A 136 -7.85 12.95 3.21
C LYS A 136 -8.63 11.86 2.48
N ASN A 137 -9.15 12.23 1.31
CA ASN A 137 -9.72 11.25 0.39
C ASN A 137 -8.62 10.67 -0.50
N SER A 138 -8.27 9.42 -0.28
CA SER A 138 -7.23 8.73 -1.05
C SER A 138 -7.65 8.38 -2.47
N ALA A 139 -8.96 8.31 -2.78
CA ALA A 139 -9.43 7.94 -4.11
C ALA A 139 -9.29 9.07 -5.13
N THR A 140 -9.79 10.27 -4.81
CA THR A 140 -9.88 11.36 -5.79
C THR A 140 -8.97 12.54 -5.46
N GLY A 141 -8.61 12.71 -4.19
CA GLY A 141 -7.86 13.86 -3.69
C GLY A 141 -8.66 15.16 -3.64
N SER A 142 -9.95 15.07 -3.86
CA SER A 142 -10.96 16.08 -3.60
C SER A 142 -11.97 15.52 -2.59
N ASP A 143 -12.87 16.37 -2.11
CA ASP A 143 -13.92 15.96 -1.16
C ASP A 143 -13.36 15.35 0.14
N ASP A 144 -12.31 15.97 0.65
CA ASP A 144 -11.76 15.64 1.96
C ASP A 144 -12.83 15.87 3.05
N LEU A 145 -12.86 14.98 4.05
CA LEU A 145 -13.72 15.20 5.21
C LEU A 145 -13.09 16.23 6.13
N SER A 146 -13.76 17.34 6.35
CA SER A 146 -13.35 18.35 7.33
C SER A 146 -14.23 18.29 8.57
N VAL A 147 -13.62 18.42 9.75
CA VAL A 147 -14.38 18.58 11.00
C VAL A 147 -14.89 20.01 11.08
N SER A 148 -16.20 20.20 10.99
CA SER A 148 -16.82 21.53 11.00
C SER A 148 -16.98 22.13 12.40
N ASN A 149 -17.04 21.30 13.45
CA ASN A 149 -17.17 21.73 14.85
C ASN A 149 -16.60 20.67 15.82
N GLY A 150 -15.45 20.99 16.43
CA GLY A 150 -14.88 20.20 17.52
C GLY A 150 -13.87 19.13 17.09
N THR A 151 -13.29 18.48 18.08
CA THR A 151 -12.45 17.28 17.87
C THR A 151 -13.32 16.12 17.42
N PRO A 152 -12.87 15.28 16.46
CA PRO A 152 -13.58 14.05 16.14
C PRO A 152 -13.66 13.18 17.38
N ASP A 153 -14.86 12.77 17.76
CA ASP A 153 -15.02 11.70 18.74
C ASP A 153 -14.57 10.39 18.06
N VAL A 154 -13.37 9.94 18.38
CA VAL A 154 -12.89 8.62 17.94
C VAL A 154 -13.51 7.59 18.87
N PHE A 155 -14.60 6.99 18.46
CA PHE A 155 -15.11 5.80 19.12
C PHE A 155 -14.23 4.59 18.74
N LEU A 156 -13.23 4.32 19.58
CA LEU A 156 -12.52 3.05 19.54
C LEU A 156 -13.40 2.02 20.24
N SER A 157 -14.05 1.16 19.49
CA SER A 157 -14.71 -0.05 19.99
C SER A 157 -13.76 -1.22 20.01
#